data_de233f26043308ea0cf84f2c932f78da
#
_entry.id   de233f26043308ea0cf84f2c932f78da
#
_cell.length_a   1.000
_cell.length_b   1.000
_cell.length_c   1.000
_cell.angle_alpha   90.00
_cell.angle_beta   90.00
_cell.angle_gamma   90.00
#
_symmetry.space_group_name_H-M   'P 1'
#
loop_
_entity.id
_entity.type
_entity.pdbx_description
1 polymer ?
#
loop_
_entity_poly.entity_id
_entity_poly.type
_entity_poly.pdbx_seq_one_letter_code
_entity_poly.pdbx_strand_id
1 'polypeptide(L)'
;MIDGIAMVLRILRWIGMVFLLCGVLNGCGGGYRTRVVETPATAGLKGHQKPYTVNGRMYRPLASCDGFVEEGLASWYGPNFHGKKTSNGEIYDMHAMTAAHKTLPLGISVRVVNQNNGHQEIVRINDRGPFVDNRIIDLSYEAAKRLGVVGPGTAPVRIEALGIARTDALGNVSYRPPVSYETGNYAVQIGAFTVSENARRLAGKYRRELGQATVKQGWINGRLFYR
;
A
#
# COMPACT_ATOMS: atom_id res chain seq x y z
N MET A 1 -38.98 -57.07 20.87
CA MET A 1 -37.49 -56.82 20.99
C MET A 1 -36.90 -56.30 19.67
N ILE A 2 -37.70 -55.95 18.68
CA ILE A 2 -37.26 -55.48 17.36
C ILE A 2 -37.41 -53.93 17.21
N ASP A 3 -38.33 -53.32 17.99
CA ASP A 3 -38.62 -51.88 17.85
C ASP A 3 -37.61 -50.93 18.52
N GLY A 4 -36.84 -51.43 19.51
CA GLY A 4 -35.82 -50.64 20.20
C GLY A 4 -34.55 -50.32 19.36
N ILE A 5 -34.19 -51.23 18.45
CA ILE A 5 -33.00 -51.08 17.59
C ILE A 5 -33.25 -50.07 16.48
N ALA A 6 -34.48 -49.99 15.95
CA ALA A 6 -34.86 -49.03 14.92
C ALA A 6 -34.90 -47.60 15.43
N MET A 7 -35.24 -47.40 16.71
CA MET A 7 -35.26 -46.06 17.33
C MET A 7 -33.83 -45.54 17.62
N VAL A 8 -32.92 -46.39 18.06
CA VAL A 8 -31.53 -46.04 18.31
C VAL A 8 -30.80 -45.67 17.01
N LEU A 9 -31.04 -46.40 15.91
CA LEU A 9 -30.49 -46.11 14.59
C LEU A 9 -31.04 -44.79 13.98
N ARG A 10 -32.27 -44.43 14.29
CA ARG A 10 -32.84 -43.14 13.86
C ARG A 10 -32.23 -41.97 14.65
N ILE A 11 -32.01 -42.10 15.94
CA ILE A 11 -31.35 -41.06 16.78
C ILE A 11 -29.92 -40.88 16.34
N LEU A 12 -29.16 -41.92 16.07
CA LEU A 12 -27.78 -41.85 15.57
C LEU A 12 -27.68 -41.19 14.19
N ARG A 13 -28.67 -41.37 13.29
CA ARG A 13 -28.73 -40.66 12.00
C ARG A 13 -28.96 -39.15 12.18
N TRP A 14 -29.77 -38.73 13.15
CA TRP A 14 -30.04 -37.33 13.44
C TRP A 14 -28.87 -36.66 14.14
N ILE A 15 -28.15 -37.34 15.04
CA ILE A 15 -26.93 -36.83 15.68
C ILE A 15 -25.81 -36.69 14.64
N GLY A 16 -25.64 -37.61 13.71
CA GLY A 16 -24.66 -37.50 12.62
C GLY A 16 -24.97 -36.34 11.67
N MET A 17 -26.27 -36.04 11.41
CA MET A 17 -26.67 -34.94 10.54
C MET A 17 -26.56 -33.56 11.23
N VAL A 18 -26.71 -33.51 12.54
CA VAL A 18 -26.49 -32.27 13.32
C VAL A 18 -24.99 -31.94 13.45
N PHE A 19 -24.11 -32.96 13.55
CA PHE A 19 -22.65 -32.74 13.55
C PHE A 19 -22.11 -32.38 12.16
N LEU A 20 -22.78 -32.75 11.06
CA LEU A 20 -22.38 -32.35 9.70
C LEU A 20 -22.81 -30.89 9.38
N LEU A 21 -23.81 -30.37 10.08
CA LEU A 21 -24.28 -28.99 9.88
C LEU A 21 -23.49 -27.96 10.75
N CYS A 22 -22.82 -28.40 11.82
CA CYS A 22 -21.95 -27.54 12.64
C CYS A 22 -20.54 -27.38 12.09
N GLY A 23 -20.13 -28.11 11.06
CA GLY A 23 -18.80 -28.07 10.45
C GLY A 23 -18.62 -26.99 9.37
N VAL A 24 -19.62 -26.17 9.05
CA VAL A 24 -19.56 -25.17 7.96
C VAL A 24 -19.73 -23.73 8.46
N LEU A 25 -19.71 -23.50 9.76
CA LEU A 25 -19.53 -22.14 10.31
C LEU A 25 -18.05 -21.89 10.62
N ASN A 26 -17.16 -22.19 9.66
CA ASN A 26 -15.86 -21.55 9.62
C ASN A 26 -16.11 -20.10 9.19
N GLY A 27 -16.03 -19.21 10.17
CA GLY A 27 -16.23 -17.80 10.01
C GLY A 27 -15.48 -17.26 8.79
N CYS A 28 -16.20 -16.57 7.95
CA CYS A 28 -15.63 -15.64 6.98
C CYS A 28 -14.87 -14.54 7.74
N GLY A 29 -13.76 -14.88 8.36
CA GLY A 29 -12.69 -13.94 8.64
C GLY A 29 -12.09 -13.59 7.29
N GLY A 30 -12.64 -12.58 6.60
CA GLY A 30 -12.12 -12.06 5.34
C GLY A 30 -10.74 -11.43 5.56
N GLY A 31 -9.73 -12.26 5.81
CA GLY A 31 -8.34 -11.82 5.85
C GLY A 31 -7.92 -11.40 4.44
N TYR A 32 -7.26 -10.25 4.34
CA TYR A 32 -6.66 -9.80 3.08
C TYR A 32 -5.69 -10.85 2.55
N ARG A 33 -5.90 -11.31 1.31
CA ARG A 33 -4.96 -12.20 0.62
C ARG A 33 -3.83 -11.35 0.04
N THR A 34 -2.73 -11.25 0.77
CA THR A 34 -1.55 -10.49 0.34
C THR A 34 -0.53 -11.42 -0.31
N ARG A 35 0.02 -11.01 -1.45
CA ARG A 35 1.10 -11.71 -2.15
C ARG A 35 2.14 -10.70 -2.66
N VAL A 36 3.40 -10.92 -2.31
CA VAL A 36 4.53 -10.18 -2.89
C VAL A 36 4.77 -10.68 -4.32
N VAL A 37 4.95 -9.74 -5.26
CA VAL A 37 5.23 -10.04 -6.67
C VAL A 37 6.73 -9.91 -6.90
N GLU A 38 7.38 -11.03 -7.20
CA GLU A 38 8.80 -11.06 -7.49
C GLU A 38 9.03 -11.11 -9.00
N THR A 39 9.94 -10.29 -9.49
CA THR A 39 10.36 -10.22 -10.89
C THR A 39 11.90 -10.12 -10.94
N PRO A 40 12.56 -10.43 -12.07
CA PRO A 40 14.00 -10.22 -12.18
C PRO A 40 14.45 -8.79 -11.82
N ALA A 41 13.63 -7.78 -12.14
CA ALA A 41 13.91 -6.38 -11.81
C ALA A 41 13.78 -6.07 -10.32
N THR A 42 13.10 -6.90 -9.53
CA THR A 42 12.88 -6.68 -8.10
C THR A 42 13.57 -7.71 -7.21
N ALA A 43 14.37 -8.63 -7.79
CA ALA A 43 15.01 -9.72 -7.04
C ALA A 43 15.91 -9.24 -5.89
N GLY A 44 16.61 -8.10 -6.07
CA GLY A 44 17.51 -7.51 -5.07
C GLY A 44 16.81 -6.63 -4.02
N LEU A 45 15.50 -6.36 -4.15
CA LEU A 45 14.78 -5.49 -3.25
C LEU A 45 14.32 -6.22 -1.98
N LYS A 46 14.23 -5.49 -0.86
CA LYS A 46 13.58 -5.99 0.36
C LYS A 46 12.10 -6.25 0.11
N GLY A 47 11.49 -7.19 0.85
CA GLY A 47 10.10 -7.59 0.63
C GLY A 47 9.11 -6.43 0.58
N HIS A 48 9.25 -5.45 1.49
CA HIS A 48 8.39 -4.26 1.54
C HIS A 48 8.62 -3.22 0.42
N GLN A 49 9.68 -3.38 -0.37
CA GLN A 49 9.98 -2.55 -1.54
C GLN A 49 9.48 -3.18 -2.85
N LYS A 50 9.15 -4.47 -2.83
CA LYS A 50 8.64 -5.20 -4.00
C LYS A 50 7.16 -4.88 -4.23
N PRO A 51 6.70 -4.91 -5.49
CA PRO A 51 5.26 -4.87 -5.77
C PRO A 51 4.53 -5.98 -5.03
N TYR A 52 3.32 -5.71 -4.62
CA TYR A 52 2.49 -6.69 -3.91
C TYR A 52 1.03 -6.59 -4.34
N THR A 53 0.28 -7.67 -4.18
CA THR A 53 -1.16 -7.70 -4.45
C THR A 53 -1.93 -7.92 -3.17
N VAL A 54 -3.06 -7.24 -3.04
CA VAL A 54 -4.04 -7.46 -1.97
C VAL A 54 -5.41 -7.63 -2.62
N ASN A 55 -6.04 -8.77 -2.41
CA ASN A 55 -7.34 -9.12 -3.02
C ASN A 55 -7.36 -8.92 -4.56
N GLY A 56 -6.25 -9.26 -5.25
CA GLY A 56 -6.11 -9.12 -6.70
C GLY A 56 -5.70 -7.73 -7.18
N ARG A 57 -5.75 -6.69 -6.37
CA ARG A 57 -5.29 -5.34 -6.73
C ARG A 57 -3.79 -5.20 -6.49
N MET A 58 -3.04 -4.76 -7.50
CA MET A 58 -1.59 -4.58 -7.41
C MET A 58 -1.22 -3.19 -6.87
N TYR A 59 -0.26 -3.16 -5.97
CA TYR A 59 0.36 -1.95 -5.42
C TYR A 59 1.87 -1.97 -5.67
N ARG A 60 2.43 -0.82 -6.04
CA ARG A 60 3.88 -0.65 -6.27
C ARG A 60 4.41 0.35 -5.28
N PRO A 61 5.26 -0.07 -4.31
CA PRO A 61 5.92 0.87 -3.41
C PRO A 61 6.74 1.88 -4.21
N LEU A 62 6.70 3.13 -3.78
CA LEU A 62 7.50 4.21 -4.35
C LEU A 62 8.96 4.07 -3.91
N ALA A 63 9.87 4.35 -4.81
CA ALA A 63 11.31 4.33 -4.53
C ALA A 63 11.80 5.61 -3.85
N SER A 64 11.09 6.71 -4.07
CA SER A 64 11.32 8.01 -3.43
C SER A 64 10.03 8.58 -2.87
N CYS A 65 10.15 9.54 -1.98
CA CYS A 65 9.03 10.30 -1.45
C CYS A 65 9.15 11.80 -1.74
N ASP A 66 10.10 12.21 -2.59
CA ASP A 66 10.37 13.61 -2.88
C ASP A 66 9.14 14.30 -3.51
N GLY A 67 8.71 15.40 -2.90
CA GLY A 67 7.56 16.16 -3.37
C GLY A 67 6.21 15.45 -3.26
N PHE A 68 6.15 14.29 -2.58
CA PHE A 68 4.91 13.55 -2.45
C PHE A 68 3.91 14.30 -1.57
N VAL A 69 2.77 14.59 -2.15
CA VAL A 69 1.58 15.16 -1.48
C VAL A 69 0.37 14.38 -1.98
N GLU A 70 -0.52 14.01 -1.06
CA GLU A 70 -1.79 13.35 -1.40
C GLU A 70 -2.90 13.87 -0.50
N GLU A 71 -4.12 13.96 -1.05
CA GLU A 71 -5.33 14.32 -0.31
C GLU A 71 -6.36 13.19 -0.39
N GLY A 72 -7.06 12.94 0.71
CA GLY A 72 -8.05 11.87 0.79
C GLY A 72 -8.49 11.62 2.22
N LEU A 73 -9.13 10.48 2.46
CA LEU A 73 -9.61 10.12 3.79
C LEU A 73 -8.53 9.42 4.61
N ALA A 74 -8.36 9.86 5.85
CA ALA A 74 -7.69 9.10 6.90
C ALA A 74 -8.72 8.28 7.69
N SER A 75 -8.29 7.12 8.18
CA SER A 75 -8.93 6.41 9.27
C SER A 75 -7.88 6.00 10.32
N TRP A 76 -8.23 5.14 11.25
CA TRP A 76 -7.29 4.66 12.26
C TRP A 76 -7.48 3.19 12.59
N TYR A 77 -6.40 2.56 13.05
CA TYR A 77 -6.41 1.17 13.48
C TYR A 77 -7.16 1.00 14.80
N GLY A 78 -8.10 0.08 14.84
CA GLY A 78 -8.75 -0.33 16.06
C GLY A 78 -7.80 -1.04 17.05
N PRO A 79 -8.21 -1.19 18.33
CA PRO A 79 -7.37 -1.78 19.38
C PRO A 79 -6.95 -3.23 19.08
N ASN A 80 -7.70 -3.94 18.26
CA ASN A 80 -7.44 -5.34 17.89
C ASN A 80 -6.15 -5.53 17.07
N PHE A 81 -5.50 -4.47 16.63
CA PHE A 81 -4.24 -4.54 15.88
C PHE A 81 -3.01 -4.37 16.79
N HIS A 82 -3.19 -3.85 18.01
CA HIS A 82 -2.09 -3.68 18.97
C HIS A 82 -1.37 -4.99 19.24
N GLY A 83 -0.03 -4.96 19.25
CA GLY A 83 0.81 -6.15 19.45
C GLY A 83 1.03 -7.01 18.21
N LYS A 84 0.38 -6.74 17.06
CA LYS A 84 0.60 -7.48 15.82
C LYS A 84 1.79 -6.92 15.03
N LYS A 85 2.39 -7.76 14.19
CA LYS A 85 3.48 -7.34 13.30
C LYS A 85 2.97 -6.47 12.16
N THR A 86 3.67 -5.39 11.91
CA THR A 86 3.50 -4.51 10.75
C THR A 86 4.30 -4.99 9.54
N SER A 87 4.07 -4.40 8.37
CA SER A 87 4.75 -4.78 7.11
C SER A 87 6.26 -4.53 7.10
N ASN A 88 6.78 -3.67 7.97
CA ASN A 88 8.22 -3.50 8.14
C ASN A 88 8.84 -4.44 9.21
N GLY A 89 7.99 -5.28 9.86
CA GLY A 89 8.40 -6.25 10.87
C GLY A 89 8.37 -5.75 12.32
N GLU A 90 8.05 -4.49 12.56
CA GLU A 90 7.85 -3.95 13.92
C GLU A 90 6.59 -4.52 14.56
N ILE A 91 6.50 -4.42 15.88
CA ILE A 91 5.25 -4.65 16.61
C ILE A 91 4.45 -3.34 16.60
N TYR A 92 3.21 -3.39 16.14
CA TYR A 92 2.33 -2.23 16.16
C TYR A 92 2.01 -1.80 17.59
N ASP A 93 2.36 -0.58 17.90
CA ASP A 93 2.00 0.12 19.13
C ASP A 93 0.97 1.21 18.82
N MET A 94 -0.24 1.07 19.37
CA MET A 94 -1.31 2.03 19.15
C MET A 94 -1.05 3.41 19.78
N HIS A 95 -0.09 3.50 20.72
CA HIS A 95 0.31 4.74 21.39
C HIS A 95 1.50 5.43 20.71
N ALA A 96 2.14 4.80 19.72
CA ALA A 96 3.22 5.41 18.94
C ALA A 96 2.66 6.28 17.80
N MET A 97 3.42 7.31 17.40
CA MET A 97 3.06 8.19 16.27
C MET A 97 3.41 7.52 14.93
N THR A 98 2.58 6.55 14.51
CA THR A 98 2.79 5.75 13.30
C THR A 98 1.54 5.69 12.43
N ALA A 99 1.72 5.26 11.19
CA ALA A 99 0.62 5.06 10.24
C ALA A 99 0.96 4.03 9.17
N ALA A 100 -0.10 3.54 8.48
CA ALA A 100 0.03 2.75 7.25
C ALA A 100 -0.25 3.59 6.02
N HIS A 101 0.51 3.32 4.95
CA HIS A 101 0.28 3.87 3.63
C HIS A 101 0.53 2.82 2.55
N LYS A 102 -0.25 2.88 1.45
CA LYS A 102 -0.21 1.87 0.38
C LYS A 102 1.15 1.78 -0.31
N THR A 103 1.76 2.90 -0.63
CA THR A 103 2.91 2.96 -1.55
C THR A 103 4.12 3.70 -1.02
N LEU A 104 4.00 4.62 -0.08
CA LEU A 104 5.12 5.37 0.46
C LEU A 104 6.22 4.44 1.01
N PRO A 105 7.51 4.81 0.91
CA PRO A 105 8.59 4.04 1.52
C PRO A 105 8.36 3.87 3.03
N LEU A 106 8.59 2.67 3.55
CA LEU A 106 8.49 2.43 4.99
C LEU A 106 9.68 3.09 5.72
N GLY A 107 9.39 3.64 6.90
CA GLY A 107 10.37 4.34 7.74
C GLY A 107 10.40 5.86 7.54
N ILE A 108 9.74 6.40 6.53
CA ILE A 108 9.67 7.86 6.35
C ILE A 108 8.66 8.49 7.30
N SER A 109 8.87 9.77 7.60
CA SER A 109 7.93 10.63 8.31
C SER A 109 7.03 11.38 7.32
N VAL A 110 5.78 11.54 7.70
CA VAL A 110 4.74 12.22 6.93
C VAL A 110 4.06 13.22 7.83
N ARG A 111 3.92 14.46 7.36
CA ARG A 111 3.02 15.44 7.97
C ARG A 111 1.61 15.14 7.53
N VAL A 112 0.69 15.01 8.48
CA VAL A 112 -0.74 14.81 8.25
C VAL A 112 -1.47 16.03 8.78
N VAL A 113 -2.29 16.64 7.93
CA VAL A 113 -3.14 17.79 8.30
C VAL A 113 -4.59 17.38 8.13
N ASN A 114 -5.37 17.43 9.21
CA ASN A 114 -6.82 17.24 9.16
C ASN A 114 -7.47 18.51 8.60
N GLN A 115 -8.09 18.39 7.43
CA GLN A 115 -8.68 19.53 6.71
C GLN A 115 -9.95 20.09 7.36
N ASN A 116 -10.58 19.35 8.28
CA ASN A 116 -11.77 19.83 8.98
C ASN A 116 -11.44 20.76 10.15
N ASN A 117 -10.30 20.58 10.83
CA ASN A 117 -9.97 21.30 12.06
C ASN A 117 -8.59 21.96 12.05
N GLY A 118 -7.77 21.73 11.01
CA GLY A 118 -6.43 22.27 10.87
C GLY A 118 -5.37 21.64 11.79
N HIS A 119 -5.72 20.64 12.61
CA HIS A 119 -4.73 19.94 13.43
C HIS A 119 -3.73 19.21 12.53
N GLN A 120 -2.47 19.26 12.92
CA GLN A 120 -1.39 18.59 12.17
C GLN A 120 -0.48 17.81 13.10
N GLU A 121 -0.03 16.66 12.62
CA GLU A 121 0.90 15.78 13.32
C GLU A 121 1.89 15.16 12.34
N ILE A 122 3.05 14.75 12.86
CA ILE A 122 4.02 13.99 12.10
C ILE A 122 3.95 12.54 12.55
N VAL A 123 3.75 11.64 11.59
CA VAL A 123 3.69 10.19 11.81
C VAL A 123 4.74 9.48 10.98
N ARG A 124 5.24 8.35 11.46
CA ARG A 124 6.15 7.50 10.70
C ARG A 124 5.38 6.38 10.02
N ILE A 125 5.62 6.18 8.73
CA ILE A 125 5.02 5.08 7.97
C ILE A 125 5.77 3.79 8.28
N ASN A 126 5.11 2.83 8.91
CA ASN A 126 5.68 1.53 9.25
C ASN A 126 4.86 0.34 8.77
N ASP A 127 3.71 0.58 8.13
CA ASP A 127 2.83 -0.48 7.66
C ASP A 127 2.26 -0.21 6.27
N ARG A 128 1.63 -1.23 5.66
CA ARG A 128 0.91 -1.20 4.39
C ARG A 128 -0.59 -1.22 4.61
N GLY A 129 -1.29 -0.39 3.86
CA GLY A 129 -2.72 -0.13 3.90
C GLY A 129 -2.99 1.37 3.73
N PRO A 130 -4.24 1.81 3.81
CA PRO A 130 -5.47 1.02 3.89
C PRO A 130 -5.83 0.34 2.58
N PHE A 131 -6.47 -0.84 2.67
CA PHE A 131 -6.96 -1.55 1.49
C PHE A 131 -8.48 -1.41 1.31
N VAL A 132 -9.01 -0.29 1.80
CA VAL A 132 -10.38 0.15 1.64
C VAL A 132 -10.39 1.34 0.68
N ASP A 133 -11.39 1.40 -0.20
CA ASP A 133 -11.49 2.48 -1.17
C ASP A 133 -11.64 3.86 -0.50
N ASN A 134 -11.14 4.89 -1.18
CA ASN A 134 -11.14 6.30 -0.77
C ASN A 134 -10.31 6.64 0.48
N ARG A 135 -9.72 5.65 1.19
CA ARG A 135 -8.78 5.93 2.27
C ARG A 135 -7.34 5.93 1.74
N ILE A 136 -6.55 6.89 2.19
CA ILE A 136 -5.15 7.04 1.79
C ILE A 136 -4.18 6.65 2.92
N ILE A 137 -4.57 6.83 4.17
CA ILE A 137 -3.73 6.59 5.34
C ILE A 137 -4.57 6.02 6.50
N ASP A 138 -4.02 5.04 7.22
CA ASP A 138 -4.57 4.57 8.49
C ASP A 138 -3.62 4.96 9.62
N LEU A 139 -4.12 5.76 10.56
CA LEU A 139 -3.35 6.32 11.67
C LEU A 139 -3.30 5.34 12.86
N SER A 140 -2.27 5.44 13.69
CA SER A 140 -2.33 4.88 15.04
C SER A 140 -3.42 5.58 15.87
N TYR A 141 -3.83 4.97 16.98
CA TYR A 141 -4.82 5.57 17.87
C TYR A 141 -4.34 6.93 18.40
N GLU A 142 -3.08 7.02 18.86
CA GLU A 142 -2.54 8.28 19.40
C GLU A 142 -2.49 9.39 18.33
N ALA A 143 -2.05 9.07 17.12
CA ALA A 143 -2.03 10.01 16.01
C ALA A 143 -3.46 10.47 15.65
N ALA A 144 -4.40 9.55 15.55
CA ALA A 144 -5.79 9.84 15.27
C ALA A 144 -6.45 10.70 16.36
N LYS A 145 -6.12 10.44 17.63
CA LYS A 145 -6.60 11.22 18.77
C LYS A 145 -6.14 12.67 18.67
N ARG A 146 -4.85 12.90 18.43
CA ARG A 146 -4.27 14.24 18.29
C ARG A 146 -4.83 15.01 17.10
N LEU A 147 -5.06 14.30 15.99
CA LEU A 147 -5.66 14.87 14.78
C LEU A 147 -7.20 15.05 14.88
N GLY A 148 -7.86 14.56 15.94
CA GLY A 148 -9.32 14.63 16.08
C GLY A 148 -10.07 13.66 15.15
N VAL A 149 -9.46 12.53 14.77
CA VAL A 149 -10.03 11.53 13.84
C VAL A 149 -10.76 10.41 14.59
N VAL A 150 -10.46 10.18 15.88
CA VAL A 150 -11.02 9.04 16.65
C VAL A 150 -12.55 9.11 16.75
N GLY A 151 -13.11 10.28 17.07
CA GLY A 151 -14.54 10.44 17.26
C GLY A 151 -15.36 10.19 15.99
N PRO A 152 -15.06 10.87 14.87
CA PRO A 152 -15.74 10.64 13.60
C PRO A 152 -15.33 9.33 12.90
N GLY A 153 -14.23 8.67 13.30
CA GLY A 153 -13.70 7.46 12.70
C GLY A 153 -12.90 7.68 11.41
N THR A 154 -13.23 8.72 10.66
CA THR A 154 -12.53 9.17 9.44
C THR A 154 -12.51 10.68 9.34
N ALA A 155 -11.52 11.24 8.63
CA ALA A 155 -11.47 12.65 8.30
C ALA A 155 -10.77 12.90 6.98
N PRO A 156 -11.12 13.97 6.23
CA PRO A 156 -10.33 14.41 5.09
C PRO A 156 -8.99 14.96 5.58
N VAL A 157 -7.91 14.48 4.97
CA VAL A 157 -6.56 14.89 5.32
C VAL A 157 -5.76 15.23 4.07
N ARG A 158 -4.78 16.10 4.25
CA ARG A 158 -3.65 16.30 3.34
C ARG A 158 -2.41 15.71 3.97
N ILE A 159 -1.71 14.87 3.26
CA ILE A 159 -0.44 14.29 3.70
C ILE A 159 0.71 14.83 2.84
N GLU A 160 1.86 15.03 3.47
CA GLU A 160 3.09 15.50 2.83
C GLU A 160 4.27 14.66 3.36
N ALA A 161 4.98 14.00 2.46
CA ALA A 161 6.14 13.21 2.86
C ALA A 161 7.33 14.12 3.17
N LEU A 162 7.94 13.91 4.33
CA LEU A 162 9.09 14.67 4.80
C LEU A 162 10.42 13.93 4.59
N GLY A 163 10.39 12.60 4.58
CA GLY A 163 11.57 11.74 4.50
C GLY A 163 11.91 11.02 5.81
N ILE A 164 13.11 10.45 5.87
CA ILE A 164 13.61 9.76 7.07
C ILE A 164 14.05 10.80 8.10
N ALA A 165 13.48 10.74 9.29
CA ALA A 165 13.85 11.60 10.41
C ALA A 165 15.26 11.27 10.91
N ARG A 166 16.05 12.29 11.18
CA ARG A 166 17.36 12.25 11.81
C ARG A 166 17.38 13.24 12.96
N THR A 167 17.75 12.77 14.15
CA THR A 167 17.94 13.62 15.31
C THR A 167 19.45 13.81 15.51
N ASP A 168 19.91 15.06 15.61
CA ASP A 168 21.29 15.36 15.93
C ASP A 168 21.57 15.26 17.45
N ALA A 169 22.82 15.46 17.83
CA ALA A 169 23.25 15.40 19.24
C ALA A 169 22.59 16.50 20.11
N LEU A 170 22.04 17.54 19.51
CA LEU A 170 21.37 18.65 20.20
C LEU A 170 19.84 18.45 20.26
N GLY A 171 19.33 17.32 19.71
CA GLY A 171 17.92 17.01 19.69
C GLY A 171 17.14 17.61 18.51
N ASN A 172 17.80 18.32 17.57
CA ASN A 172 17.12 18.87 16.39
C ASN A 172 16.76 17.76 15.42
N VAL A 173 15.53 17.76 14.92
CA VAL A 173 15.05 16.80 13.94
C VAL A 173 15.17 17.39 12.54
N SER A 174 15.85 16.67 11.66
CA SER A 174 15.93 16.95 10.22
C SER A 174 15.39 15.78 9.43
N TYR A 175 14.96 16.01 8.18
CA TYR A 175 14.42 14.98 7.31
C TYR A 175 15.28 14.86 6.05
N ARG A 176 15.56 13.62 5.64
CA ARG A 176 16.30 13.34 4.40
C ARG A 176 15.50 12.38 3.54
N PRO A 177 15.49 12.55 2.21
CA PRO A 177 14.91 11.57 1.31
C PRO A 177 15.48 10.17 1.60
N PRO A 178 14.67 9.09 1.51
CA PRO A 178 15.21 7.74 1.51
C PRO A 178 16.14 7.56 0.31
N VAL A 179 17.15 6.70 0.46
CA VAL A 179 17.97 6.30 -0.68
C VAL A 179 17.05 5.56 -1.66
N SER A 180 16.94 6.11 -2.88
CA SER A 180 16.17 5.45 -3.93
C SER A 180 16.81 4.10 -4.27
N TYR A 181 16.00 3.05 -4.33
CA TYR A 181 16.44 1.73 -4.77
C TYR A 181 16.18 1.51 -6.27
N GLU A 182 15.57 2.47 -6.93
CA GLU A 182 15.48 2.50 -8.38
C GLU A 182 16.85 2.92 -8.93
N THR A 183 17.55 1.97 -9.50
CA THR A 183 18.81 2.19 -10.23
C THR A 183 18.59 1.83 -11.68
N GLY A 184 19.00 2.69 -12.59
CA GLY A 184 18.90 2.43 -14.02
C GLY A 184 18.72 3.69 -14.87
N ASN A 185 18.79 3.49 -16.18
CA ASN A 185 18.45 4.52 -17.15
C ASN A 185 16.95 4.52 -17.39
N TYR A 186 16.25 5.54 -16.89
CA TYR A 186 14.83 5.71 -17.11
C TYR A 186 14.58 6.54 -18.36
N ALA A 187 13.51 6.21 -19.07
CA ALA A 187 13.01 7.01 -20.19
C ALA A 187 11.48 7.13 -20.07
N VAL A 188 10.97 8.33 -20.32
CA VAL A 188 9.54 8.57 -20.44
C VAL A 188 9.14 8.38 -21.90
N GLN A 189 8.23 7.44 -22.16
CA GLN A 189 7.68 7.27 -23.50
C GLN A 189 6.59 8.33 -23.74
N ILE A 190 6.87 9.28 -24.62
CA ILE A 190 5.97 10.41 -24.96
C ILE A 190 5.10 10.16 -26.20
N GLY A 191 5.30 9.03 -26.88
CA GLY A 191 4.49 8.65 -28.03
C GLY A 191 4.78 7.24 -28.54
N ALA A 192 3.87 6.71 -29.35
CA ALA A 192 4.04 5.49 -30.12
C ALA A 192 3.39 5.68 -31.51
N PHE A 193 4.15 5.45 -32.55
CA PHE A 193 3.77 5.72 -33.94
C PHE A 193 3.99 4.48 -34.79
N THR A 194 3.14 4.28 -35.78
CA THR A 194 3.31 3.25 -36.81
C THR A 194 4.13 3.77 -38.00
N VAL A 195 4.28 5.10 -38.09
CA VAL A 195 5.08 5.77 -39.11
C VAL A 195 6.33 6.37 -38.47
N SER A 196 7.51 5.96 -38.92
CA SER A 196 8.79 6.36 -38.34
C SER A 196 9.03 7.88 -38.38
N GLU A 197 8.59 8.55 -39.44
CA GLU A 197 8.77 9.98 -39.63
C GLU A 197 8.07 10.81 -38.55
N ASN A 198 6.87 10.41 -38.15
CA ASN A 198 6.13 11.06 -37.04
C ASN A 198 6.87 10.94 -35.71
N ALA A 199 7.44 9.77 -35.43
CA ALA A 199 8.27 9.56 -34.23
C ALA A 199 9.53 10.44 -34.26
N ARG A 200 10.24 10.48 -35.40
CA ARG A 200 11.44 11.31 -35.56
C ARG A 200 11.17 12.80 -35.45
N ARG A 201 10.06 13.28 -36.02
CA ARG A 201 9.63 14.66 -35.90
C ARG A 201 9.36 15.06 -34.43
N LEU A 202 8.64 14.21 -33.70
CA LEU A 202 8.39 14.44 -32.26
C LEU A 202 9.68 14.41 -31.46
N ALA A 203 10.54 13.43 -31.69
CA ALA A 203 11.84 13.34 -31.02
C ALA A 203 12.73 14.56 -31.33
N GLY A 204 12.70 15.09 -32.56
CA GLY A 204 13.41 16.30 -32.94
C GLY A 204 12.94 17.54 -32.18
N LYS A 205 11.62 17.65 -31.93
CA LYS A 205 11.05 18.73 -31.09
C LYS A 205 11.60 18.63 -29.68
N TYR A 206 11.41 17.50 -28.99
CA TYR A 206 11.83 17.35 -27.60
C TYR A 206 13.34 17.34 -27.39
N ARG A 207 14.13 16.93 -28.40
CA ARG A 207 15.60 17.07 -28.31
C ARG A 207 16.03 18.52 -28.24
N ARG A 208 15.33 19.44 -28.92
CA ARG A 208 15.59 20.89 -28.80
C ARG A 208 15.14 21.46 -27.48
N GLU A 209 14.02 20.96 -26.92
CA GLU A 209 13.44 21.49 -25.66
C GLU A 209 14.11 20.92 -24.42
N LEU A 210 14.46 19.62 -24.43
CA LEU A 210 14.92 18.88 -23.24
C LEU A 210 16.37 18.38 -23.36
N GLY A 211 17.09 18.70 -24.43
CA GLY A 211 18.45 18.28 -24.69
C GLY A 211 18.59 16.81 -25.14
N GLN A 212 17.60 15.95 -24.90
CA GLN A 212 17.64 14.53 -25.31
C GLN A 212 16.26 13.99 -25.69
N ALA A 213 16.21 13.18 -26.72
CA ALA A 213 15.10 12.33 -27.08
C ALA A 213 15.58 11.26 -28.07
N THR A 214 15.09 10.04 -27.93
CA THR A 214 15.44 8.92 -28.80
C THR A 214 14.19 8.26 -29.36
N VAL A 215 14.33 7.59 -30.51
CA VAL A 215 13.28 6.74 -31.09
C VAL A 215 13.74 5.30 -31.00
N LYS A 216 12.97 4.43 -30.34
CA LYS A 216 13.18 3.00 -30.30
C LYS A 216 12.10 2.26 -31.07
N GLN A 217 12.47 1.21 -31.80
CA GLN A 217 11.55 0.31 -32.48
C GLN A 217 11.11 -0.80 -31.54
N GLY A 218 9.88 -1.27 -31.68
CA GLY A 218 9.38 -2.43 -30.96
C GLY A 218 8.14 -3.02 -31.61
N TRP A 219 8.00 -4.35 -31.53
CA TRP A 219 6.85 -5.08 -32.04
C TRP A 219 5.81 -5.28 -30.94
N ILE A 220 4.55 -4.99 -31.24
CA ILE A 220 3.41 -5.22 -30.35
C ILE A 220 2.31 -5.86 -31.20
N ASN A 221 1.92 -7.07 -30.82
CA ASN A 221 0.89 -7.87 -31.50
C ASN A 221 1.15 -7.97 -33.02
N GLY A 222 2.39 -8.27 -33.43
CA GLY A 222 2.79 -8.41 -34.83
C GLY A 222 2.89 -7.11 -35.62
N ARG A 223 2.72 -5.94 -35.00
CA ARG A 223 2.83 -4.62 -35.63
C ARG A 223 4.05 -3.85 -35.14
N LEU A 224 4.80 -3.26 -36.06
CA LEU A 224 5.97 -2.43 -35.72
C LEU A 224 5.53 -1.04 -35.24
N PHE A 225 6.09 -0.60 -34.11
CA PHE A 225 5.93 0.74 -33.55
C PHE A 225 7.29 1.43 -33.36
N TYR A 226 7.28 2.74 -33.51
CA TYR A 226 8.35 3.68 -33.20
C TYR A 226 7.96 4.49 -31.96
N ARG A 227 8.73 4.32 -30.87
CA ARG A 227 8.42 4.84 -29.51
C ARG A 227 9.55 5.73 -29.03
#